data_76e273dbb3ae5924c3a662832669f490
#
_entry.id   76e273dbb3ae5924c3a662832669f490
#
_cell.length_a   1.000
_cell.length_b   1.000
_cell.length_c   1.000
_cell.angle_alpha   90.00
_cell.angle_beta   90.00
_cell.angle_gamma   90.00
#
_symmetry.space_group_name_H-M   'P 1'
#
loop_
_entity.id
_entity.type
_entity.pdbx_description
1 polymer ?
#
loop_
_entity_poly.entity_id
_entity_poly.type
_entity_poly.pdbx_seq_one_letter_code
_entity_poly.pdbx_strand_id
1 'polypeptide(L)'
;MYDMSGFSYDITDVVHLLQLRVRHKNSSSMDVNCPFCGETKGKMNVNLQKNVFRCNRCDASGGMLELYGRLHGVSSAEANRQIREALGKGEYRTDYQVVHKEEPVEIFNAELADADVIDRTYQEMLSLLTLNDKHQEDLKKRGLTKEQIEIRSE
;
A
#
# COMPACT_ATOMS: atom_id res chain seq x y z
N MET A 1 -4.74 10.97 -3.19
CA MET A 1 -4.44 11.31 -1.79
C MET A 1 -5.75 11.18 -1.04
N TYR A 2 -5.98 10.08 -0.30
CA TYR A 2 -7.22 9.91 0.46
C TYR A 2 -7.20 10.93 1.60
N ASP A 3 -8.10 11.90 1.54
CA ASP A 3 -8.33 12.83 2.62
C ASP A 3 -9.03 12.08 3.77
N MET A 4 -8.26 11.83 4.84
CA MET A 4 -8.71 11.11 6.03
C MET A 4 -9.33 12.06 7.08
N SER A 5 -9.66 13.31 6.69
CA SER A 5 -10.15 14.35 7.60
C SER A 5 -11.52 14.08 8.23
N GLY A 6 -12.14 12.95 7.89
CA GLY A 6 -13.49 12.61 8.38
C GLY A 6 -13.57 11.65 9.55
N PHE A 7 -12.48 11.01 9.95
CA PHE A 7 -12.50 10.11 11.10
C PHE A 7 -12.01 10.83 12.35
N SER A 8 -12.72 10.65 13.48
CA SER A 8 -12.32 11.19 14.78
C SER A 8 -11.22 10.33 15.46
N TYR A 9 -10.71 9.31 14.79
CA TYR A 9 -9.69 8.37 15.25
C TYR A 9 -8.78 7.98 14.09
N ASP A 10 -7.61 7.43 14.39
CA ASP A 10 -6.62 6.98 13.44
C ASP A 10 -6.28 5.48 13.62
N ILE A 11 -5.37 4.98 12.79
CA ILE A 11 -4.96 3.57 12.87
C ILE A 11 -4.22 3.25 14.17
N THR A 12 -3.63 4.23 14.85
CA THR A 12 -3.00 4.06 16.16
C THR A 12 -4.04 3.69 17.21
N ASP A 13 -5.18 4.41 17.19
CA ASP A 13 -6.31 4.12 18.08
C ASP A 13 -6.82 2.70 17.89
N VAL A 14 -6.92 2.26 16.61
CA VAL A 14 -7.38 0.90 16.27
C VAL A 14 -6.36 -0.16 16.70
N VAL A 15 -5.07 0.06 16.53
CA VAL A 15 -4.00 -0.84 16.99
C VAL A 15 -4.05 -1.00 18.51
N HIS A 16 -4.29 0.09 19.25
CA HIS A 16 -4.44 0.05 20.72
C HIS A 16 -5.74 -0.63 21.14
N LEU A 17 -6.87 -0.35 20.47
CA LEU A 17 -8.16 -0.98 20.73
C LEU A 17 -8.09 -2.50 20.55
N LEU A 18 -7.39 -2.96 19.51
CA LEU A 18 -7.16 -4.38 19.23
C LEU A 18 -6.05 -4.99 20.09
N GLN A 19 -5.44 -4.22 20.99
CA GLN A 19 -4.33 -4.64 21.87
C GLN A 19 -3.17 -5.31 21.11
N LEU A 20 -2.89 -4.86 19.88
CA LEU A 20 -1.80 -5.42 19.09
C LEU A 20 -0.46 -5.05 19.74
N ARG A 21 0.42 -6.06 19.87
CA ARG A 21 1.71 -5.86 20.49
C ARG A 21 2.65 -5.07 19.58
N VAL A 22 2.94 -3.83 19.95
CA VAL A 22 3.91 -2.96 19.28
C VAL A 22 5.31 -3.41 19.63
N ARG A 23 6.18 -3.58 18.63
CA ARG A 23 7.60 -3.95 18.76
C ARG A 23 8.52 -2.77 18.56
N HIS A 24 8.21 -1.94 17.59
CA HIS A 24 8.94 -0.73 17.30
C HIS A 24 7.96 0.37 16.88
N LYS A 25 8.27 1.62 17.20
CA LYS A 25 7.47 2.80 16.80
C LYS A 25 8.41 3.96 16.53
N ASN A 26 8.13 4.65 15.42
CA ASN A 26 8.76 5.95 15.11
C ASN A 26 7.65 7.00 14.80
N SER A 27 8.03 8.18 14.33
CA SER A 27 7.10 9.28 14.03
C SER A 27 6.15 9.00 12.87
N SER A 28 6.46 8.10 11.97
CA SER A 28 5.69 7.83 10.74
C SER A 28 5.11 6.42 10.66
N SER A 29 5.63 5.48 11.44
CA SER A 29 5.19 4.09 11.39
C SER A 29 5.38 3.35 12.71
N MET A 30 4.69 2.21 12.85
CA MET A 30 4.94 1.25 13.92
C MET A 30 4.95 -0.17 13.38
N ASP A 31 5.79 -1.01 13.98
CA ASP A 31 5.87 -2.44 13.68
C ASP A 31 5.17 -3.20 14.79
N VAL A 32 4.19 -4.01 14.42
CA VAL A 32 3.36 -4.76 15.36
C VAL A 32 3.34 -6.24 15.01
N ASN A 33 3.00 -7.07 15.98
CA ASN A 33 2.75 -8.48 15.72
C ASN A 33 1.54 -8.63 14.81
N CYS A 34 1.62 -9.51 13.81
CA CYS A 34 0.53 -9.70 12.87
C CYS A 34 -0.55 -10.62 13.45
N PRO A 35 -1.79 -10.14 13.61
CA PRO A 35 -2.88 -10.96 14.15
C PRO A 35 -3.40 -11.99 13.13
N PHE A 36 -3.14 -11.79 11.84
CA PHE A 36 -3.65 -12.67 10.78
C PHE A 36 -2.83 -13.95 10.60
N CYS A 37 -1.51 -13.87 10.76
CA CYS A 37 -0.64 -15.06 10.62
C CYS A 37 0.08 -15.44 11.91
N GLY A 38 -0.25 -14.81 13.04
CA GLY A 38 0.35 -15.09 14.34
C GLY A 38 1.85 -14.77 14.45
N GLU A 39 2.36 -13.94 13.55
CA GLU A 39 3.76 -13.52 13.56
C GLU A 39 4.05 -12.61 14.77
N THR A 40 5.13 -12.90 15.52
CA THR A 40 5.42 -12.25 16.79
C THR A 40 6.70 -11.40 16.81
N LYS A 41 7.33 -11.20 15.65
CA LYS A 41 8.57 -10.42 15.52
C LYS A 41 8.36 -9.01 14.95
N GLY A 42 7.09 -8.54 14.86
CA GLY A 42 6.75 -7.22 14.36
C GLY A 42 6.87 -7.10 12.83
N LYS A 43 6.44 -8.12 12.09
CA LYS A 43 6.50 -8.09 10.63
C LYS A 43 5.32 -7.37 9.96
N MET A 44 4.34 -6.92 10.74
CA MET A 44 3.27 -6.05 10.25
C MET A 44 3.64 -4.59 10.51
N ASN A 45 3.91 -3.86 9.43
CA ASN A 45 4.15 -2.42 9.47
C ASN A 45 2.84 -1.65 9.34
N VAL A 46 2.65 -0.67 10.19
CA VAL A 46 1.51 0.24 10.22
C VAL A 46 2.01 1.65 9.90
N ASN A 47 1.56 2.21 8.79
CA ASN A 47 1.88 3.58 8.40
C ASN A 47 0.89 4.55 9.05
N LEU A 48 1.40 5.42 9.94
CA LEU A 48 0.58 6.34 10.73
C LEU A 48 0.01 7.51 9.93
N GLN A 49 0.74 7.95 8.91
CA GLN A 49 0.32 9.08 8.06
C GLN A 49 -0.78 8.67 7.07
N LYS A 50 -0.71 7.45 6.56
CA LYS A 50 -1.65 6.93 5.55
C LYS A 50 -2.78 6.11 6.16
N ASN A 51 -2.75 5.83 7.47
CA ASN A 51 -3.72 4.97 8.17
C ASN A 51 -3.89 3.58 7.52
N VAL A 52 -2.78 2.97 7.08
CA VAL A 52 -2.77 1.65 6.44
C VAL A 52 -1.77 0.72 7.12
N PHE A 53 -2.02 -0.59 6.97
CA PHE A 53 -1.10 -1.62 7.43
C PHE A 53 -0.71 -2.57 6.30
N ARG A 54 0.44 -3.21 6.46
CA ARG A 54 0.89 -4.33 5.61
C ARG A 54 1.79 -5.27 6.41
N CYS A 55 1.51 -6.56 6.32
CA CYS A 55 2.36 -7.61 6.89
C CYS A 55 3.34 -8.14 5.83
N ASN A 56 4.63 -8.08 6.12
CA ASN A 56 5.68 -8.57 5.22
C ASN A 56 5.82 -10.11 5.23
N ARG A 57 5.02 -10.83 6.04
CA ARG A 57 5.05 -12.30 6.10
C ARG A 57 3.88 -12.95 5.36
N CYS A 58 2.67 -12.40 5.48
CA CYS A 58 1.46 -12.98 4.89
C CYS A 58 0.77 -12.05 3.90
N ASP A 59 1.39 -10.92 3.57
CA ASP A 59 0.89 -9.88 2.66
C ASP A 59 -0.50 -9.31 3.02
N ALA A 60 -1.03 -9.62 4.22
CA ALA A 60 -2.24 -8.98 4.69
C ALA A 60 -2.03 -7.48 4.76
N SER A 61 -2.89 -6.72 4.08
CA SER A 61 -2.81 -5.26 3.97
C SER A 61 -4.20 -4.65 3.95
N GLY A 62 -4.27 -3.35 4.24
CA GLY A 62 -5.54 -2.62 4.22
C GLY A 62 -5.50 -1.35 5.05
N GLY A 63 -6.66 -0.71 5.17
CA GLY A 63 -6.89 0.45 6.03
C GLY A 63 -7.30 0.07 7.46
N MET A 64 -7.49 1.09 8.31
CA MET A 64 -7.85 0.89 9.72
C MET A 64 -9.18 0.17 9.92
N LEU A 65 -10.20 0.43 9.07
CA LEU A 65 -11.49 -0.26 9.15
C LEU A 65 -11.38 -1.72 8.72
N GLU A 66 -10.53 -2.00 7.75
CA GLU A 66 -10.29 -3.35 7.27
C GLU A 66 -9.50 -4.18 8.29
N LEU A 67 -8.54 -3.56 9.00
CA LEU A 67 -7.82 -4.20 10.10
C LEU A 67 -8.80 -4.72 11.15
N TYR A 68 -9.70 -3.85 11.61
CA TYR A 68 -10.71 -4.19 12.60
C TYR A 68 -11.74 -5.19 12.06
N GLY A 69 -12.30 -4.87 10.89
CA GLY A 69 -13.37 -5.67 10.26
C GLY A 69 -12.98 -7.12 10.00
N ARG A 70 -11.76 -7.35 9.50
CA ARG A 70 -11.26 -8.72 9.23
C ARG A 70 -11.03 -9.52 10.51
N LEU A 71 -10.64 -8.88 11.62
CA LEU A 71 -10.45 -9.57 12.90
C LEU A 71 -11.77 -9.92 13.59
N HIS A 72 -12.78 -9.09 13.42
CA HIS A 72 -14.10 -9.29 14.05
C HIS A 72 -15.14 -9.89 13.10
N GLY A 73 -14.81 -10.11 11.81
CA GLY A 73 -15.73 -10.67 10.83
C GLY A 73 -16.88 -9.72 10.48
N VAL A 74 -16.67 -8.40 10.54
CA VAL A 74 -17.69 -7.38 10.30
C VAL A 74 -17.38 -6.52 9.08
N SER A 75 -18.42 -5.89 8.52
CA SER A 75 -18.25 -4.94 7.41
C SER A 75 -17.52 -3.66 7.86
N SER A 76 -16.97 -2.90 6.90
CA SER A 76 -16.29 -1.62 7.20
C SER A 76 -17.23 -0.61 7.88
N ALA A 77 -18.51 -0.58 7.51
CA ALA A 77 -19.50 0.29 8.15
C ALA A 77 -19.72 -0.09 9.62
N GLU A 78 -19.85 -1.38 9.89
CA GLU A 78 -20.02 -1.92 11.24
C GLU A 78 -18.74 -1.76 12.07
N ALA A 79 -17.56 -1.97 11.46
CA ALA A 79 -16.27 -1.71 12.10
C ALA A 79 -16.14 -0.25 12.55
N ASN A 80 -16.52 0.70 11.68
CA ASN A 80 -16.51 2.12 12.03
C ASN A 80 -17.43 2.42 13.22
N ARG A 81 -18.64 1.86 13.24
CA ARG A 81 -19.58 2.03 14.35
C ARG A 81 -19.00 1.51 15.67
N GLN A 82 -18.49 0.28 15.66
CA GLN A 82 -17.93 -0.38 16.85
C GLN A 82 -16.68 0.33 17.38
N ILE A 83 -15.78 0.75 16.50
CA ILE A 83 -14.57 1.50 16.88
C ILE A 83 -14.95 2.82 17.55
N ARG A 84 -15.90 3.58 16.99
CA ARG A 84 -16.35 4.84 17.56
C ARG A 84 -16.99 4.67 18.94
N GLU A 85 -17.83 3.64 19.07
CA GLU A 85 -18.47 3.29 20.34
C GLU A 85 -17.42 2.91 21.39
N ALA A 86 -16.47 2.04 21.04
CA ALA A 86 -15.41 1.60 21.95
C ALA A 86 -14.45 2.72 22.38
N LEU A 87 -14.21 3.70 21.50
CA LEU A 87 -13.36 4.85 21.81
C LEU A 87 -14.11 5.98 22.53
N GLY A 88 -15.43 5.82 22.83
CA GLY A 88 -16.26 6.86 23.44
C GLY A 88 -16.44 8.12 22.59
N LYS A 89 -16.13 8.04 21.29
CA LYS A 89 -16.23 9.15 20.32
C LYS A 89 -17.59 9.12 19.62
N GLY A 90 -18.68 8.91 20.38
CA GLY A 90 -20.05 8.85 19.87
C GLY A 90 -20.53 10.20 19.40
N GLU A 91 -20.83 10.32 18.18
CA GLU A 91 -22.00 10.75 17.43
C GLU A 91 -21.68 10.63 15.95
N TYR A 92 -22.42 9.77 15.29
CA TYR A 92 -22.35 9.56 13.88
C TYR A 92 -22.96 10.77 13.18
N ARG A 93 -22.16 11.68 12.65
CA ARG A 93 -22.64 12.58 11.62
C ARG A 93 -22.84 11.76 10.36
N THR A 94 -24.10 11.45 10.06
CA THR A 94 -24.54 10.79 8.82
C THR A 94 -24.38 11.67 7.57
N ASP A 95 -23.69 12.79 7.66
CA ASP A 95 -23.41 13.69 6.53
C ASP A 95 -22.11 13.32 5.79
N TYR A 96 -21.76 12.02 5.76
CA TYR A 96 -20.89 11.55 4.71
C TYR A 96 -21.74 11.27 3.47
N GLN A 97 -22.06 12.30 2.76
CA GLN A 97 -22.01 12.20 1.31
C GLN A 97 -20.54 11.87 1.03
N VAL A 98 -20.29 10.60 0.66
CA VAL A 98 -19.12 10.24 -0.11
C VAL A 98 -19.25 11.07 -1.38
N VAL A 99 -18.74 12.29 -1.32
CA VAL A 99 -18.39 13.01 -2.52
C VAL A 99 -17.21 12.19 -3.03
N HIS A 100 -17.52 11.16 -3.83
CA HIS A 100 -16.61 10.77 -4.87
C HIS A 100 -16.42 12.06 -5.68
N LYS A 101 -15.43 12.87 -5.28
CA LYS A 101 -14.76 13.70 -6.21
C LYS A 101 -14.08 12.70 -7.15
N GLU A 102 -14.88 12.15 -8.04
CA GLU A 102 -14.37 11.74 -9.33
C GLU A 102 -13.82 13.06 -9.90
N GLU A 103 -12.55 13.33 -9.60
CA GLU A 103 -11.80 14.14 -10.54
C GLU A 103 -12.05 13.41 -11.85
N PRO A 104 -12.62 14.10 -12.86
CA PRO A 104 -12.77 13.48 -14.14
C PRO A 104 -11.34 13.04 -14.49
N VAL A 105 -11.08 11.74 -14.41
CA VAL A 105 -9.96 11.15 -15.11
C VAL A 105 -10.30 11.56 -16.52
N GLU A 106 -9.58 12.56 -17.06
CA GLU A 106 -9.57 12.79 -18.49
C GLU A 106 -9.13 11.44 -19.05
N ILE A 107 -10.11 10.63 -19.37
CA ILE A 107 -9.89 9.47 -20.21
C ILE A 107 -9.49 10.14 -21.52
N PHE A 108 -8.18 10.29 -21.69
CA PHE A 108 -7.65 10.56 -23.01
C PHE A 108 -8.18 9.40 -23.85
N ASN A 109 -9.25 9.63 -24.59
CA ASN A 109 -9.63 8.83 -25.74
C ASN A 109 -8.55 9.07 -26.83
N ALA A 110 -7.29 8.81 -26.48
CA ALA A 110 -6.25 8.64 -27.44
C ALA A 110 -6.60 7.31 -28.13
N GLU A 111 -6.97 7.35 -29.39
CA GLU A 111 -6.97 6.17 -30.21
C GLU A 111 -5.62 5.48 -29.99
N LEU A 112 -5.66 4.20 -29.60
CA LEU A 112 -4.45 3.40 -29.45
C LEU A 112 -3.70 3.50 -30.77
N ALA A 113 -2.46 3.95 -30.71
CA ALA A 113 -1.60 3.99 -31.88
C ALA A 113 -1.48 2.58 -32.47
N ASP A 114 -1.27 2.49 -33.77
CA ASP A 114 -1.04 1.21 -34.45
C ASP A 114 0.09 0.42 -33.78
N ALA A 115 -0.04 -0.90 -33.75
CA ALA A 115 0.90 -1.78 -33.09
C ALA A 115 2.36 -1.52 -33.51
N ASP A 116 2.58 -1.23 -34.80
CA ASP A 116 3.91 -0.92 -35.35
C ASP A 116 4.50 0.39 -34.79
N VAL A 117 3.64 1.38 -34.50
CA VAL A 117 4.06 2.65 -33.89
C VAL A 117 4.42 2.41 -32.44
N ILE A 118 3.64 1.62 -31.74
CA ILE A 118 3.90 1.25 -30.34
C ILE A 118 5.21 0.49 -30.24
N ASP A 119 5.41 -0.52 -31.07
CA ASP A 119 6.65 -1.35 -31.07
C ASP A 119 7.88 -0.49 -31.35
N ARG A 120 7.85 0.34 -32.39
CA ARG A 120 8.95 1.26 -32.69
C ARG A 120 9.28 2.21 -31.56
N THR A 121 8.26 2.76 -30.90
CA THR A 121 8.45 3.67 -29.75
C THR A 121 9.12 2.93 -28.59
N TYR A 122 8.73 1.68 -28.33
CA TYR A 122 9.37 0.88 -27.30
C TYR A 122 10.81 0.50 -27.68
N GLN A 123 11.09 0.20 -28.94
CA GLN A 123 12.45 -0.09 -29.40
C GLN A 123 13.35 1.15 -29.28
N GLU A 124 12.86 2.31 -29.66
CA GLU A 124 13.60 3.56 -29.47
C GLU A 124 13.84 3.85 -27.98
N MET A 125 12.86 3.63 -27.14
CA MET A 125 12.99 3.79 -25.69
C MET A 125 14.03 2.82 -25.10
N LEU A 126 14.00 1.56 -25.51
CA LEU A 126 14.95 0.53 -25.08
C LEU A 126 16.38 0.87 -25.53
N SER A 127 16.55 1.43 -26.73
CA SER A 127 17.88 1.84 -27.25
C SER A 127 18.53 2.97 -26.44
N LEU A 128 17.71 3.75 -25.71
CA LEU A 128 18.19 4.82 -24.81
C LEU A 128 18.59 4.31 -23.43
N LEU A 129 18.17 3.08 -23.07
CA LEU A 129 18.47 2.48 -21.78
C LEU A 129 19.84 1.83 -21.80
N THR A 130 20.78 2.41 -21.06
CA THR A 130 22.10 1.82 -20.85
C THR A 130 22.24 1.29 -19.42
N LEU A 131 22.83 0.10 -19.29
CA LEU A 131 23.18 -0.45 -18.00
C LEU A 131 24.40 0.29 -17.44
N ASN A 132 24.24 0.97 -16.30
CA ASN A 132 25.37 1.55 -15.60
C ASN A 132 26.24 0.47 -14.93
N ASP A 133 27.50 0.83 -14.59
CA ASP A 133 28.48 -0.10 -14.03
C ASP A 133 27.96 -0.85 -12.78
N LYS A 134 27.22 -0.18 -11.93
CA LYS A 134 26.64 -0.78 -10.72
C LYS A 134 25.61 -1.86 -11.04
N HIS A 135 24.77 -1.64 -12.05
CA HIS A 135 23.80 -2.64 -12.48
C HIS A 135 24.50 -3.83 -13.14
N GLN A 136 25.56 -3.60 -13.91
CA GLN A 136 26.35 -4.70 -14.49
C GLN A 136 27.02 -5.55 -13.41
N GLU A 137 27.58 -4.93 -12.38
CA GLU A 137 28.15 -5.64 -11.23
C GLU A 137 27.11 -6.47 -10.47
N ASP A 138 25.92 -5.94 -10.25
CA ASP A 138 24.83 -6.67 -9.59
C ASP A 138 24.36 -7.87 -10.42
N LEU A 139 24.29 -7.75 -11.73
CA LEU A 139 23.97 -8.86 -12.64
C LEU A 139 25.06 -9.94 -12.60
N LYS A 140 26.34 -9.55 -12.57
CA LYS A 140 27.46 -10.48 -12.41
C LYS A 140 27.40 -11.22 -11.06
N LYS A 141 27.09 -10.54 -9.97
CA LYS A 141 26.90 -11.15 -8.63
C LYS A 141 25.75 -12.16 -8.61
N ARG A 142 24.75 -11.99 -9.48
CA ARG A 142 23.63 -12.92 -9.65
C ARG A 142 23.96 -14.10 -10.59
N GLY A 143 25.21 -14.18 -11.08
CA GLY A 143 25.71 -15.29 -11.88
C GLY A 143 25.55 -15.14 -13.38
N LEU A 144 25.20 -13.94 -13.90
CA LEU A 144 25.18 -13.70 -15.34
C LEU A 144 26.60 -13.49 -15.87
N THR A 145 26.91 -14.08 -17.03
CA THR A 145 28.19 -13.85 -17.72
C THR A 145 28.18 -12.49 -18.43
N LYS A 146 29.37 -11.97 -18.72
CA LYS A 146 29.50 -10.71 -19.44
C LYS A 146 28.77 -10.73 -20.79
N GLU A 147 28.89 -11.82 -21.53
CA GLU A 147 28.22 -12.03 -22.85
C GLU A 147 26.69 -12.02 -22.68
N GLN A 148 26.14 -12.64 -21.62
CA GLN A 148 24.70 -12.63 -21.36
C GLN A 148 24.17 -11.25 -20.97
N ILE A 149 25.00 -10.41 -20.39
CA ILE A 149 24.66 -9.03 -20.04
C ILE A 149 24.68 -8.15 -21.29
N GLU A 150 25.66 -8.34 -22.18
CA GLU A 150 25.79 -7.59 -23.43
C GLU A 150 24.67 -7.89 -24.43
N ILE A 151 24.29 -9.15 -24.61
CA ILE A 151 23.18 -9.57 -25.51
C ILE A 151 21.82 -8.95 -25.11
N ARG A 152 21.64 -8.58 -23.86
CA ARG A 152 20.39 -7.96 -23.37
C ARG A 152 20.45 -6.45 -23.33
N SER A 153 21.56 -5.85 -23.71
CA SER A 153 21.77 -4.41 -23.79
C SER A 153 21.74 -3.88 -25.22
N GLU A 154 21.61 -4.78 -26.22
CA GLU A 154 21.31 -4.47 -27.62
C GLU A 154 19.78 -4.58 -27.86
#